data_080dd203ced6c3c8fd5edcc230d458e4
#
_entry.id   080dd203ced6c3c8fd5edcc230d458e4
#
_cell.length_a   1.000
_cell.length_b   1.000
_cell.length_c   1.000
_cell.angle_alpha   90.00
_cell.angle_beta   90.00
_cell.angle_gamma   90.00
#
_symmetry.space_group_name_H-M   'P 1'
#
loop_
_entity.id
_entity.type
_entity.pdbx_description
1 polymer ?
#
loop_
_entity_poly.entity_id
_entity_poly.type
_entity_poly.pdbx_seq_one_letter_code
_entity_poly.pdbx_strand_id
1 'polypeptide(L)'
;MLNNFFIEDHVKNALQEDIGFGDITTDYLTNEEDRMSCVLNTRVDGIFCGKNVFEMVFKILSPSINIKFYFNDGDVIKKGDKIADIEGPARYILMGERTALNYAQRMSGIATETNKYQKAVGEFKARIVDTRKTTPGFRAFEKYSVKTGGGSLHRFNLSDCAMIKDNHIKYAGSLTKAVEKLRQH
;
A
#
# COMPACT_ATOMS: atom_id res chain seq x y z
N MET A 1 10.76 -3.25 -3.89
CA MET A 1 10.14 -3.33 -2.56
C MET A 1 9.91 -1.93 -2.05
N LEU A 2 8.88 -1.75 -1.23
CA LEU A 2 8.68 -0.50 -0.52
C LEU A 2 9.88 -0.27 0.43
N ASN A 3 10.62 0.80 0.23
CA ASN A 3 11.64 1.24 1.19
C ASN A 3 11.09 2.34 2.08
N ASN A 4 11.67 2.50 3.26
CA ASN A 4 11.16 3.44 4.26
C ASN A 4 11.20 4.91 3.78
N PHE A 5 12.21 5.32 3.02
CA PHE A 5 12.29 6.69 2.48
C PHE A 5 11.10 7.00 1.55
N PHE A 6 10.78 6.07 0.64
CA PHE A 6 9.63 6.24 -0.26
C PHE A 6 8.31 6.27 0.51
N ILE A 7 8.15 5.38 1.52
CA ILE A 7 6.96 5.33 2.36
C ILE A 7 6.81 6.67 3.11
N GLU A 8 7.89 7.13 3.73
CA GLU A 8 7.89 8.36 4.54
C GLU A 8 7.49 9.58 3.71
N ASP A 9 8.09 9.77 2.54
CA ASP A 9 7.78 10.90 1.65
C ASP A 9 6.32 10.86 1.18
N HIS A 10 5.83 9.68 0.81
CA HIS A 10 4.47 9.52 0.35
C HIS A 10 3.45 9.75 1.48
N VAL A 11 3.73 9.24 2.67
CA VAL A 11 2.88 9.41 3.86
C VAL A 11 2.87 10.87 4.32
N LYS A 12 4.00 11.58 4.28
CA LYS A 12 4.05 13.03 4.58
C LYS A 12 3.11 13.82 3.67
N ASN A 13 3.12 13.54 2.38
CA ASN A 13 2.24 14.20 1.42
C ASN A 13 0.76 13.88 1.70
N ALA A 14 0.43 12.63 2.03
CA ALA A 14 -0.93 12.24 2.37
C ALA A 14 -1.42 12.86 3.69
N LEU A 15 -0.56 12.97 4.69
CA LEU A 15 -0.87 13.67 5.94
C LEU A 15 -1.05 15.18 5.70
N GLN A 16 -0.23 15.78 4.85
CA GLN A 16 -0.38 17.20 4.49
C GLN A 16 -1.69 17.47 3.75
N GLU A 17 -2.13 16.54 2.88
CA GLU A 17 -3.42 16.63 2.19
C GLU A 17 -4.59 16.57 3.18
N ASP A 18 -4.54 15.65 4.16
CA ASP A 18 -5.66 15.39 5.07
C ASP A 18 -5.73 16.41 6.22
N ILE A 19 -4.60 16.81 6.78
CA ILE A 19 -4.51 17.71 7.93
C ILE A 19 -4.63 19.18 7.49
N GLY A 20 -4.07 19.54 6.32
CA GLY A 20 -4.07 20.92 5.82
C GLY A 20 -3.39 21.90 6.81
N PHE A 21 -4.14 22.86 7.32
CA PHE A 21 -3.65 23.86 8.29
C PHE A 21 -3.88 23.46 9.74
N GLY A 22 -4.49 22.31 10.03
CA GLY A 22 -4.74 21.79 11.37
C GLY A 22 -6.03 20.96 11.45
N ASP A 23 -6.16 20.16 12.49
CA ASP A 23 -7.36 19.38 12.78
C ASP A 23 -8.22 20.15 13.79
N ILE A 24 -9.15 20.95 13.27
CA ILE A 24 -10.02 21.84 14.06
C ILE A 24 -10.75 21.06 15.17
N THR A 25 -11.21 19.83 14.87
CA THR A 25 -11.93 19.02 15.85
C THR A 25 -11.01 18.55 16.97
N THR A 26 -9.91 17.94 16.60
CA THR A 26 -8.97 17.36 17.56
C THR A 26 -8.24 18.43 18.37
N ASP A 27 -7.86 19.53 17.72
CA ASP A 27 -7.14 20.65 18.38
C ASP A 27 -7.98 21.32 19.49
N TYR A 28 -9.30 21.35 19.32
CA TYR A 28 -10.20 21.91 20.35
C TYR A 28 -10.69 20.89 21.39
N LEU A 29 -10.65 19.59 21.08
CA LEU A 29 -11.12 18.52 21.98
C LEU A 29 -10.04 17.97 22.89
N THR A 30 -8.76 18.11 22.51
CA THR A 30 -7.65 17.45 23.22
C THR A 30 -6.67 18.45 23.80
N ASN A 31 -6.09 18.12 24.96
CA ASN A 31 -4.94 18.79 25.54
C ASN A 31 -3.64 18.05 25.12
N GLU A 32 -2.48 18.71 25.25
CA GLU A 32 -1.19 18.13 24.87
C GLU A 32 -0.84 16.85 25.66
N GLU A 33 -1.30 16.78 26.91
CA GLU A 33 -1.02 15.67 27.82
C GLU A 33 -1.99 14.50 27.67
N ASP A 34 -3.08 14.67 26.92
CA ASP A 34 -4.11 13.64 26.78
C ASP A 34 -3.56 12.41 26.05
N ARG A 35 -3.78 11.26 26.61
CA ARG A 35 -3.41 9.96 26.06
C ARG A 35 -4.63 9.11 25.84
N MET A 36 -4.56 8.26 24.81
CA MET A 36 -5.60 7.28 24.54
C MET A 36 -5.01 5.95 24.10
N SER A 37 -5.83 4.93 24.22
CA SER A 37 -5.59 3.61 23.64
C SER A 37 -6.76 3.26 22.73
N CYS A 38 -6.46 2.69 21.58
CA CYS A 38 -7.47 2.21 20.65
C CYS A 38 -7.03 0.91 19.98
N VAL A 39 -7.95 0.26 19.29
CA VAL A 39 -7.76 -1.06 18.69
C VAL A 39 -8.09 -1.00 17.21
N LEU A 40 -7.21 -1.56 16.40
CA LEU A 40 -7.48 -1.81 14.98
C LEU A 40 -8.09 -3.21 14.85
N ASN A 41 -9.38 -3.27 14.46
CA ASN A 41 -10.08 -4.52 14.19
C ASN A 41 -10.46 -4.61 12.70
N THR A 42 -10.44 -5.82 12.14
CA THR A 42 -10.99 -6.03 10.80
C THR A 42 -12.51 -6.30 10.84
N ARG A 43 -13.23 -5.79 9.84
CA ARG A 43 -14.69 -6.00 9.69
C ARG A 43 -15.03 -7.09 8.67
N VAL A 44 -14.02 -7.60 7.98
CA VAL A 44 -14.17 -8.58 6.89
C VAL A 44 -13.03 -9.59 6.91
N ASP A 45 -13.24 -10.75 6.30
CA ASP A 45 -12.20 -11.73 6.02
C ASP A 45 -11.27 -11.21 4.91
N GLY A 46 -9.96 -11.50 5.00
CA GLY A 46 -9.03 -11.07 3.95
C GLY A 46 -7.58 -11.41 4.22
N ILE A 47 -6.71 -10.71 3.50
CA ILE A 47 -5.26 -10.73 3.68
C ILE A 47 -4.84 -9.36 4.22
N PHE A 48 -4.19 -9.32 5.36
CA PHE A 48 -3.67 -8.07 5.91
C PHE A 48 -2.45 -7.61 5.10
N CYS A 49 -2.42 -6.30 4.80
CA CYS A 49 -1.31 -5.69 4.08
C CYS A 49 -1.21 -4.20 4.40
N GLY A 50 0.02 -3.69 4.58
CA GLY A 50 0.28 -2.29 4.83
C GLY A 50 0.73 -1.95 6.24
N LYS A 51 1.17 -2.94 7.02
CA LYS A 51 1.67 -2.78 8.39
C LYS A 51 2.66 -1.62 8.54
N ASN A 52 3.74 -1.64 7.75
CA ASN A 52 4.79 -0.62 7.84
C ASN A 52 4.31 0.77 7.44
N VAL A 53 3.38 0.85 6.49
CA VAL A 53 2.82 2.13 6.05
C VAL A 53 1.90 2.70 7.12
N PHE A 54 1.05 1.86 7.71
CA PHE A 54 0.19 2.22 8.84
C PHE A 54 1.01 2.75 10.02
N GLU A 55 2.08 2.05 10.38
CA GLU A 55 2.99 2.45 11.46
C GLU A 55 3.69 3.78 11.15
N MET A 56 4.11 3.99 9.88
CA MET A 56 4.80 5.20 9.46
C MET A 56 3.92 6.46 9.61
N VAL A 57 2.61 6.36 9.36
CA VAL A 57 1.68 7.47 9.57
C VAL A 57 1.78 8.02 10.99
N PHE A 58 1.73 7.12 11.96
CA PHE A 58 1.78 7.52 13.37
C PHE A 58 3.18 7.95 13.82
N LYS A 59 4.24 7.31 13.31
CA LYS A 59 5.63 7.69 13.64
C LYS A 59 5.98 9.10 13.17
N ILE A 60 5.45 9.53 12.03
CA ILE A 60 5.65 10.89 11.51
C ILE A 60 4.95 11.90 12.41
N LEU A 61 3.75 11.60 12.90
CA LEU A 61 2.98 12.49 13.77
C LEU A 61 3.57 12.57 15.18
N SER A 62 3.93 11.41 15.76
CA SER A 62 4.58 11.35 17.07
C SER A 62 5.35 10.05 17.27
N PRO A 63 6.66 10.12 17.58
CA PRO A 63 7.46 8.93 17.89
C PRO A 63 7.05 8.24 19.19
N SER A 64 6.24 8.89 20.03
CA SER A 64 5.75 8.33 21.31
C SER A 64 4.50 7.47 21.16
N ILE A 65 3.96 7.31 19.94
CA ILE A 65 2.88 6.36 19.67
C ILE A 65 3.47 4.96 19.57
N ASN A 66 2.94 4.06 20.40
CA ASN A 66 3.29 2.65 20.40
C ASN A 66 2.20 1.83 19.70
N ILE A 67 2.61 0.96 18.77
CA ILE A 67 1.69 0.08 18.05
C ILE A 67 2.16 -1.36 18.20
N LYS A 68 1.31 -2.19 18.78
CA LYS A 68 1.53 -3.63 18.92
C LYS A 68 0.67 -4.37 17.92
N PHE A 69 1.30 -4.84 16.82
CA PHE A 69 0.62 -5.68 15.84
C PHE A 69 0.55 -7.14 16.24
N TYR A 70 -0.57 -7.79 15.92
CA TYR A 70 -0.81 -9.23 16.09
C TYR A 70 -0.72 -10.00 14.79
N PHE A 71 -0.73 -9.29 13.63
CA PHE A 71 -0.64 -9.84 12.28
C PHE A 71 0.47 -9.15 11.50
N ASN A 72 1.00 -9.87 10.52
CA ASN A 72 1.98 -9.36 9.56
C ASN A 72 1.37 -9.29 8.15
N ASP A 73 2.03 -8.55 7.27
CA ASP A 73 1.62 -8.50 5.86
C ASP A 73 1.64 -9.92 5.27
N GLY A 74 0.52 -10.31 4.66
CA GLY A 74 0.29 -11.64 4.08
C GLY A 74 -0.50 -12.60 4.96
N ASP A 75 -0.68 -12.28 6.23
CA ASP A 75 -1.49 -13.12 7.12
C ASP A 75 -2.98 -13.08 6.74
N VAL A 76 -3.63 -14.23 6.88
CA VAL A 76 -5.08 -14.34 6.74
C VAL A 76 -5.75 -13.78 7.98
N ILE A 77 -6.65 -12.84 7.79
CA ILE A 77 -7.45 -12.23 8.86
C ILE A 77 -8.91 -12.59 8.70
N LYS A 78 -9.62 -12.71 9.83
CA LYS A 78 -11.04 -13.01 9.92
C LYS A 78 -11.81 -11.84 10.51
N LYS A 79 -13.05 -11.68 10.09
CA LYS A 79 -13.95 -10.67 10.68
C LYS A 79 -13.94 -10.71 12.18
N GLY A 80 -13.62 -9.59 12.81
CA GLY A 80 -13.52 -9.43 14.24
C GLY A 80 -12.12 -9.60 14.83
N ASP A 81 -11.14 -10.04 14.02
CA ASP A 81 -9.76 -10.14 14.50
C ASP A 81 -9.21 -8.77 14.90
N LYS A 82 -8.50 -8.77 16.00
CA LYS A 82 -7.75 -7.64 16.51
C LYS A 82 -6.39 -7.59 15.85
N ILE A 83 -6.21 -6.61 14.96
CA ILE A 83 -4.99 -6.45 14.14
C ILE A 83 -3.87 -5.79 14.93
N ALA A 84 -4.21 -4.74 15.71
CA ALA A 84 -3.23 -4.02 16.52
C ALA A 84 -3.87 -3.32 17.71
N ASP A 85 -3.07 -3.11 18.77
CA ASP A 85 -3.29 -2.11 19.81
C ASP A 85 -2.45 -0.88 19.50
N ILE A 86 -3.00 0.30 19.72
CA ILE A 86 -2.36 1.59 19.47
C ILE A 86 -2.50 2.41 20.74
N GLU A 87 -1.40 2.93 21.27
CA GLU A 87 -1.38 3.74 22.49
C GLU A 87 -0.46 4.95 22.31
N GLY A 88 -0.89 6.13 22.74
CA GLY A 88 -0.08 7.33 22.66
C GLY A 88 -0.84 8.62 22.92
N PRO A 89 -0.28 9.77 22.53
CA PRO A 89 -0.96 11.05 22.62
C PRO A 89 -2.24 11.06 21.79
N ALA A 90 -3.37 11.40 22.43
CA ALA A 90 -4.70 11.33 21.82
C ALA A 90 -4.80 12.15 20.53
N ARG A 91 -4.28 13.37 20.54
CA ARG A 91 -4.27 14.29 19.40
C ARG A 91 -3.72 13.62 18.13
N TYR A 92 -2.55 13.03 18.20
CA TYR A 92 -1.88 12.46 17.02
C TYR A 92 -2.46 11.12 16.58
N ILE A 93 -3.06 10.35 17.51
CA ILE A 93 -3.78 9.14 17.13
C ILE A 93 -5.04 9.50 16.33
N LEU A 94 -5.83 10.46 16.81
CA LEU A 94 -7.05 10.92 16.12
C LEU A 94 -6.72 11.53 14.76
N MET A 95 -5.69 12.38 14.68
CA MET A 95 -5.24 13.05 13.47
C MET A 95 -4.74 12.08 12.39
N GLY A 96 -4.06 10.99 12.78
CA GLY A 96 -3.49 10.01 11.84
C GLY A 96 -4.44 8.90 11.42
N GLU A 97 -5.54 8.69 12.14
CA GLU A 97 -6.41 7.52 11.98
C GLU A 97 -6.88 7.33 10.53
N ARG A 98 -7.45 8.35 9.91
CA ARG A 98 -8.04 8.24 8.58
C ARG A 98 -6.99 7.89 7.54
N THR A 99 -5.87 8.60 7.53
CA THR A 99 -4.76 8.35 6.61
C THR A 99 -4.21 6.95 6.78
N ALA A 100 -3.95 6.49 8.02
CA ALA A 100 -3.47 5.15 8.30
C ALA A 100 -4.44 4.06 7.81
N LEU A 101 -5.74 4.22 8.08
CA LEU A 101 -6.79 3.31 7.63
C LEU A 101 -6.91 3.27 6.10
N ASN A 102 -6.78 4.40 5.42
CA ASN A 102 -6.86 4.46 3.96
C ASN A 102 -5.77 3.60 3.32
N TYR A 103 -4.53 3.66 3.80
CA TYR A 103 -3.46 2.77 3.33
C TYR A 103 -3.73 1.30 3.63
N ALA A 104 -3.99 0.97 4.89
CA ALA A 104 -4.18 -0.43 5.31
C ALA A 104 -5.38 -1.08 4.58
N GLN A 105 -6.50 -0.37 4.45
CA GLN A 105 -7.70 -0.87 3.77
C GLN A 105 -7.46 -1.06 2.27
N ARG A 106 -6.85 -0.07 1.60
CA ARG A 106 -6.56 -0.16 0.16
C ARG A 106 -5.60 -1.30 -0.14
N MET A 107 -4.51 -1.38 0.60
CA MET A 107 -3.48 -2.40 0.42
C MET A 107 -4.00 -3.81 0.75
N SER A 108 -4.73 -3.97 1.84
CA SER A 108 -5.34 -5.26 2.22
C SER A 108 -6.42 -5.69 1.22
N GLY A 109 -7.20 -4.74 0.68
CA GLY A 109 -8.18 -5.02 -0.37
C GLY A 109 -7.54 -5.60 -1.63
N ILE A 110 -6.44 -5.00 -2.10
CA ILE A 110 -5.69 -5.49 -3.27
C ILE A 110 -5.05 -6.86 -3.00
N ALA A 111 -4.45 -7.05 -1.83
CA ALA A 111 -3.86 -8.33 -1.44
C ALA A 111 -4.92 -9.43 -1.35
N THR A 112 -6.09 -9.12 -0.77
CA THR A 112 -7.22 -10.04 -0.64
C THR A 112 -7.75 -10.46 -2.01
N GLU A 113 -7.97 -9.49 -2.90
CA GLU A 113 -8.46 -9.79 -4.25
C GLU A 113 -7.46 -10.61 -5.06
N THR A 114 -6.16 -10.26 -4.99
CA THR A 114 -5.08 -11.04 -5.60
C THR A 114 -5.08 -12.48 -5.09
N ASN A 115 -5.25 -12.67 -3.78
CA ASN A 115 -5.28 -14.01 -3.16
C ASN A 115 -6.46 -14.86 -3.64
N LYS A 116 -7.63 -14.24 -3.89
CA LYS A 116 -8.78 -14.93 -4.50
C LYS A 116 -8.44 -15.46 -5.89
N TYR A 117 -7.85 -14.61 -6.75
CA TYR A 117 -7.43 -15.04 -8.09
C TYR A 117 -6.33 -16.11 -8.02
N GLN A 118 -5.37 -15.95 -7.12
CA GLN A 118 -4.30 -16.94 -6.94
C GLN A 118 -4.86 -18.31 -6.51
N LYS A 119 -5.85 -18.33 -5.62
CA LYS A 119 -6.55 -19.56 -5.23
C LYS A 119 -7.36 -20.16 -6.39
N ALA A 120 -8.01 -19.33 -7.20
CA ALA A 120 -8.80 -19.78 -8.34
C ALA A 120 -7.92 -20.39 -9.45
N VAL A 121 -6.67 -19.91 -9.62
CA VAL A 121 -5.69 -20.54 -10.53
C VAL A 121 -5.29 -21.93 -10.04
N GLY A 122 -5.21 -22.15 -8.72
CA GLY A 122 -4.93 -23.45 -8.12
C GLY A 122 -3.64 -24.08 -8.65
N GLU A 123 -3.73 -25.30 -9.16
CA GLU A 123 -2.58 -26.07 -9.67
C GLU A 123 -2.24 -25.79 -11.14
N PHE A 124 -2.96 -24.92 -11.81
CA PHE A 124 -2.63 -24.56 -13.18
C PHE A 124 -1.28 -23.84 -13.26
N LYS A 125 -0.56 -24.03 -14.39
CA LYS A 125 0.75 -23.36 -14.63
C LYS A 125 0.64 -21.84 -14.82
N ALA A 126 -0.57 -21.29 -14.93
CA ALA A 126 -0.80 -19.85 -15.03
C ALA A 126 -0.37 -19.12 -13.75
N ARG A 127 0.02 -17.85 -13.88
CA ARG A 127 0.38 -16.99 -12.76
C ARG A 127 -0.41 -15.69 -12.82
N ILE A 128 -0.91 -15.25 -11.68
CA ILE A 128 -1.49 -13.93 -11.54
C ILE A 128 -0.36 -12.92 -11.48
N VAL A 129 -0.41 -11.93 -12.37
CA VAL A 129 0.66 -10.92 -12.53
C VAL A 129 0.04 -9.53 -12.50
N ASP A 130 0.70 -8.59 -11.83
CA ASP A 130 0.30 -7.20 -11.84
C ASP A 130 0.52 -6.51 -13.21
N THR A 131 0.15 -5.26 -13.30
CA THR A 131 0.35 -4.42 -14.50
C THR A 131 0.86 -3.04 -14.12
N ARG A 132 1.14 -2.20 -15.15
CA ARG A 132 1.38 -0.77 -14.97
C ARG A 132 0.10 0.09 -14.99
N LYS A 133 -1.07 -0.54 -15.06
CA LYS A 133 -2.37 0.15 -14.98
C LYS A 133 -2.72 0.36 -13.50
N THR A 134 -2.00 1.25 -12.87
CA THR A 134 -2.08 1.54 -11.43
C THR A 134 -2.58 2.95 -11.20
N THR A 135 -3.09 3.21 -10.00
CA THR A 135 -3.40 4.56 -9.53
C THR A 135 -2.13 5.43 -9.61
N PRO A 136 -2.19 6.61 -10.24
CA PRO A 136 -1.05 7.53 -10.28
C PRO A 136 -0.51 7.79 -8.87
N GLY A 137 0.83 7.74 -8.72
CA GLY A 137 1.51 7.89 -7.43
C GLY A 137 1.47 6.66 -6.53
N PHE A 138 0.52 5.74 -6.69
CA PHE A 138 0.29 4.63 -5.74
C PHE A 138 0.87 3.27 -6.18
N ARG A 139 1.58 3.23 -7.33
CA ARG A 139 2.08 1.98 -7.95
C ARG A 139 2.90 1.09 -7.01
N ALA A 140 3.77 1.67 -6.22
CA ALA A 140 4.64 0.91 -5.34
C ALA A 140 3.84 0.12 -4.28
N PHE A 141 2.81 0.77 -3.72
CA PHE A 141 1.91 0.15 -2.74
C PHE A 141 1.01 -0.91 -3.38
N GLU A 142 0.45 -0.65 -4.56
CA GLU A 142 -0.39 -1.61 -5.28
C GLU A 142 0.39 -2.86 -5.68
N LYS A 143 1.61 -2.70 -6.24
CA LYS A 143 2.48 -3.83 -6.60
C LYS A 143 2.93 -4.62 -5.38
N TYR A 144 3.27 -3.94 -4.29
CA TYR A 144 3.58 -4.60 -3.02
C TYR A 144 2.38 -5.45 -2.54
N SER A 145 1.17 -4.90 -2.59
CA SER A 145 -0.06 -5.58 -2.18
C SER A 145 -0.37 -6.80 -3.05
N VAL A 146 -0.14 -6.70 -4.38
CA VAL A 146 -0.27 -7.86 -5.28
C VAL A 146 0.70 -8.97 -4.87
N LYS A 147 1.96 -8.63 -4.59
CA LYS A 147 2.96 -9.60 -4.13
C LYS A 147 2.54 -10.23 -2.80
N THR A 148 2.07 -9.43 -1.85
CA THR A 148 1.60 -9.87 -0.54
C THR A 148 0.41 -10.82 -0.66
N GLY A 149 -0.49 -10.60 -1.62
CA GLY A 149 -1.60 -11.52 -1.93
C GLY A 149 -1.22 -12.81 -2.67
N GLY A 150 0.07 -13.02 -2.95
CA GLY A 150 0.59 -14.22 -3.62
C GLY A 150 0.78 -14.05 -5.13
N GLY A 151 0.52 -12.89 -5.70
CA GLY A 151 0.73 -12.60 -7.11
C GLY A 151 2.21 -12.38 -7.47
N SER A 152 2.50 -12.43 -8.75
CA SER A 152 3.81 -12.14 -9.33
C SER A 152 3.89 -10.71 -9.83
N LEU A 153 5.09 -10.16 -9.94
CA LEU A 153 5.32 -8.80 -10.40
C LEU A 153 5.76 -8.77 -11.87
N HIS A 154 5.17 -7.88 -12.63
CA HIS A 154 5.65 -7.45 -13.94
C HIS A 154 6.57 -6.23 -13.77
N ARG A 155 7.19 -5.74 -14.86
CA ARG A 155 8.07 -4.56 -14.82
C ARG A 155 7.44 -3.41 -14.05
N PHE A 156 8.26 -2.75 -13.23
CA PHE A 156 7.80 -1.67 -12.36
C PHE A 156 7.53 -0.38 -13.16
N ASN A 157 8.45 -0.02 -14.06
CA ASN A 157 8.40 1.20 -14.85
C ASN A 157 8.94 0.99 -16.27
N LEU A 158 9.20 2.05 -17.01
CA LEU A 158 9.69 1.99 -18.40
C LEU A 158 11.18 1.64 -18.50
N SER A 159 11.96 1.89 -17.43
CA SER A 159 13.40 1.60 -17.39
C SER A 159 13.71 0.16 -16.96
N ASP A 160 12.74 -0.57 -16.43
CA ASP A 160 12.91 -1.92 -15.90
C ASP A 160 13.14 -2.97 -17.00
N CYS A 161 12.29 -2.90 -18.02
CA CYS A 161 12.45 -3.76 -19.17
C CYS A 161 11.72 -3.19 -20.41
N ALA A 162 12.30 -3.42 -21.58
CA ALA A 162 11.70 -3.03 -22.84
C ALA A 162 10.41 -3.85 -23.11
N MET A 163 9.41 -3.17 -23.68
CA MET A 163 8.18 -3.80 -24.14
C MET A 163 7.71 -3.13 -25.43
N ILE A 164 7.71 -3.89 -26.51
CA ILE A 164 7.17 -3.44 -27.78
C ILE A 164 5.65 -3.65 -27.76
N LYS A 165 4.91 -2.63 -28.17
CA LYS A 165 3.45 -2.62 -28.29
C LYS A 165 3.04 -2.16 -29.68
N ASP A 166 1.76 -2.28 -30.03
CA ASP A 166 1.19 -1.95 -31.34
C ASP A 166 1.65 -0.57 -31.87
N ASN A 167 1.62 0.46 -31.04
CA ASN A 167 2.08 1.79 -31.42
C ASN A 167 3.59 1.84 -31.73
N HIS A 168 4.41 1.05 -31.03
CA HIS A 168 5.84 0.96 -31.34
C HIS A 168 6.08 0.26 -32.68
N ILE A 169 5.31 -0.81 -32.95
CA ILE A 169 5.38 -1.54 -34.23
C ILE A 169 4.95 -0.64 -35.37
N LYS A 170 3.84 0.08 -35.20
CA LYS A 170 3.32 1.04 -36.20
C LYS A 170 4.34 2.15 -36.51
N TYR A 171 4.98 2.70 -35.46
CA TYR A 171 6.01 3.72 -35.62
C TYR A 171 7.28 3.17 -36.34
N ALA A 172 7.73 1.98 -35.96
CA ALA A 172 8.92 1.36 -36.52
C ALA A 172 8.70 0.78 -37.95
N GLY A 173 7.43 0.58 -38.34
CA GLY A 173 7.01 -0.04 -39.60
C GLY A 173 6.87 -1.56 -39.54
N SER A 174 7.56 -2.26 -38.61
CA SER A 174 7.38 -3.69 -38.35
C SER A 174 7.95 -4.07 -37.01
N LEU A 175 7.52 -5.25 -36.48
CA LEU A 175 8.06 -5.82 -35.23
C LEU A 175 9.58 -6.09 -35.37
N THR A 176 10.01 -6.65 -36.49
CA THR A 176 11.43 -6.93 -36.74
C THR A 176 12.27 -5.67 -36.65
N LYS A 177 11.89 -4.59 -37.35
CA LYS A 177 12.59 -3.32 -37.28
C LYS A 177 12.61 -2.72 -35.87
N ALA A 178 11.53 -2.86 -35.11
CA ALA A 178 11.47 -2.40 -33.72
C ALA A 178 12.47 -3.17 -32.83
N VAL A 179 12.53 -4.49 -32.98
CA VAL A 179 13.47 -5.34 -32.23
C VAL A 179 14.92 -5.05 -32.62
N GLU A 180 15.22 -4.94 -33.91
CA GLU A 180 16.58 -4.63 -34.41
C GLU A 180 17.09 -3.32 -33.82
N LYS A 181 16.27 -2.26 -33.84
CA LYS A 181 16.62 -0.98 -33.22
C LYS A 181 16.92 -1.07 -31.74
N LEU A 182 16.10 -1.83 -30.99
CA LEU A 182 16.30 -1.98 -29.54
C LEU A 182 17.55 -2.79 -29.19
N ARG A 183 17.97 -3.72 -30.06
CA ARG A 183 19.17 -4.53 -29.84
C ARG A 183 20.49 -3.79 -30.10
N GLN A 184 20.44 -2.60 -30.67
CA GLN A 184 21.60 -1.75 -30.89
C GLN A 184 22.00 -0.94 -29.63
N HIS A 185 21.17 -0.95 -28.61
CA HIS A 185 21.34 -0.26 -27.31
C HIS A 185 21.31 -1.25 -26.15
#